data_deea50fc12a4547636cf1fff69d5ef89
#
_entry.id   deea50fc12a4547636cf1fff69d5ef89
#
_cell.length_a   1.000
_cell.length_b   1.000
_cell.length_c   1.000
_cell.angle_alpha   90.00
_cell.angle_beta   90.00
_cell.angle_gamma   90.00
#
_symmetry.space_group_name_H-M   'P 1'
#
loop_
_entity.id
_entity.type
_entity.pdbx_description
1 polymer ?
#
loop_
_entity_poly.entity_id
_entity_poly.type
_entity_poly.pdbx_seq_one_letter_code
_entity_poly.pdbx_strand_id
1 'polypeptide(L)'
;MLIQVLCVLGLVVVSTSNALNEGHILDKIELFAQDYDDYFLTGRKSAKLEEALNLISLRTMWKGASPKFDPSFLDLISPEEREPITCLICDTLVNQVLGWIEAGETREQLVERVVTICLDLNIQKENVCRGLIESNIDIVLFIVANREVRAADVCGMAMFPSCPLDNPAFNWTVDISSAGPKPPITIPELPPEGSPTFKVLHISDLHLDLLYAPGSNAECDEPTCCRADQGLPANESAASGYWGDYRDCDTPWHSFVNMLEHIRDTHPDISYVIFTGDTPDHVVWQTSVEYNTELFTSAFREMARVFSVPVYPIFGNHEPHPLNQFVEQDISIPDNVSSRWLYETARDSWSQWLPPDTHNDILSGGFYATQASDELWIIGINNNFCYNYNFWTLYENEDPGGQLKWLADLLTALESQGRKAHILGHIPPGGGSCVNTWGKEFKKILDRFESTVTAQFNGHSHSDQFFVYYDPEDLSRPSGVAFLSGSMTPYSDKNPEYRVYTIEGSYPGSQYRVLDHENWYYNLTEANENGPDVLPNWRKLYTFNEEFGTKALNPTELDLLIKRMISDPTLIEKYHRFHASMADPSLGICDEACQRGYICRMVETLEGDLRKCEELWPPQ
;
A
#
# COMPACT_ATOMS: atom_id res chain seq x y z
N MET A 1 -12.77 -4.52 -3.52
CA MET A 1 -12.85 -4.94 -4.89
C MET A 1 -14.23 -4.94 -5.50
N LEU A 2 -15.30 -5.53 -4.92
CA LEU A 2 -16.64 -5.15 -5.33
C LEU A 2 -16.77 -3.62 -5.31
N ILE A 3 -16.30 -3.00 -4.24
CA ILE A 3 -16.17 -1.56 -4.09
C ILE A 3 -15.16 -0.96 -5.06
N GLN A 4 -14.00 -1.58 -5.33
CA GLN A 4 -13.05 -1.11 -6.35
C GLN A 4 -13.65 -1.15 -7.75
N VAL A 5 -14.37 -2.21 -8.10
CA VAL A 5 -15.13 -2.30 -9.35
C VAL A 5 -16.19 -1.20 -9.41
N LEU A 6 -16.93 -0.98 -8.32
CA LEU A 6 -17.96 0.04 -8.23
C LEU A 6 -17.38 1.47 -8.18
N CYS A 7 -16.23 1.68 -7.54
CA CYS A 7 -15.55 2.98 -7.47
C CYS A 7 -14.85 3.36 -8.78
N VAL A 8 -14.25 2.40 -9.48
CA VAL A 8 -13.74 2.61 -10.86
C VAL A 8 -14.87 3.02 -11.79
N LEU A 9 -16.09 2.48 -11.60
CA LEU A 9 -17.28 2.90 -12.31
C LEU A 9 -17.61 4.39 -12.08
N GLY A 10 -17.49 4.88 -10.86
CA GLY A 10 -17.69 6.30 -10.53
C GLY A 10 -16.72 7.20 -11.29
N LEU A 11 -15.44 6.88 -11.30
CA LEU A 11 -14.39 7.66 -11.97
C LEU A 11 -14.57 7.75 -13.49
N VAL A 12 -15.18 6.77 -14.11
CA VAL A 12 -15.29 6.65 -15.57
C VAL A 12 -16.50 7.33 -16.17
N VAL A 13 -17.64 7.34 -15.49
CA VAL A 13 -18.80 8.12 -15.98
C VAL A 13 -18.46 9.62 -16.06
N VAL A 14 -17.59 10.10 -15.16
CA VAL A 14 -17.06 11.47 -15.22
C VAL A 14 -16.20 11.70 -16.47
N SER A 15 -15.47 10.67 -16.94
CA SER A 15 -14.59 10.81 -18.12
C SER A 15 -15.32 10.95 -19.46
N THR A 16 -16.55 10.46 -19.55
CA THR A 16 -17.34 10.51 -20.81
C THR A 16 -18.33 11.68 -20.90
N SER A 17 -18.45 12.49 -19.84
CA SER A 17 -19.54 13.48 -19.68
C SER A 17 -19.32 14.84 -20.33
N ASN A 18 -18.30 15.02 -21.18
CA ASN A 18 -17.97 16.30 -21.86
C ASN A 18 -19.10 16.99 -22.67
N ALA A 19 -20.34 16.48 -22.65
CA ALA A 19 -21.45 17.05 -23.40
C ALA A 19 -22.82 17.00 -22.69
N LEU A 20 -22.92 16.59 -21.42
CA LEU A 20 -24.19 16.34 -20.76
C LEU A 20 -24.39 17.25 -19.54
N ASN A 21 -25.54 17.91 -19.47
CA ASN A 21 -26.02 18.72 -18.34
C ASN A 21 -26.29 17.83 -17.10
N GLU A 22 -25.92 18.24 -15.88
CA GLU A 22 -26.01 17.48 -14.63
C GLU A 22 -27.36 16.72 -14.43
N GLY A 23 -28.49 17.38 -14.65
CA GLY A 23 -29.80 16.73 -14.58
C GLY A 23 -29.99 15.55 -15.52
N HIS A 24 -29.29 15.54 -16.64
CA HIS A 24 -29.39 14.48 -17.64
C HIS A 24 -28.53 13.25 -17.29
N ILE A 25 -27.46 13.44 -16.52
CA ILE A 25 -26.60 12.36 -16.01
C ILE A 25 -27.32 11.61 -14.86
N LEU A 26 -27.93 12.35 -13.94
CA LEU A 26 -28.72 11.80 -12.83
C LEU A 26 -29.87 10.92 -13.33
N ASP A 27 -30.69 11.45 -14.27
CA ASP A 27 -31.77 10.71 -14.89
C ASP A 27 -31.29 9.43 -15.59
N LYS A 28 -30.07 9.45 -16.15
CA LYS A 28 -29.47 8.27 -16.81
C LYS A 28 -28.96 7.22 -15.84
N ILE A 29 -28.44 7.63 -14.67
CA ILE A 29 -27.95 6.71 -13.63
C ILE A 29 -29.13 6.00 -12.94
N GLU A 30 -30.18 6.73 -12.58
CA GLU A 30 -31.39 6.12 -12.04
C GLU A 30 -32.07 5.17 -13.04
N LEU A 31 -32.10 5.57 -14.30
CA LEU A 31 -32.61 4.73 -15.38
C LEU A 31 -31.75 3.49 -15.60
N PHE A 32 -30.44 3.62 -15.46
CA PHE A 32 -29.48 2.51 -15.54
C PHE A 32 -29.78 1.46 -14.45
N ALA A 33 -29.97 1.87 -13.21
CA ALA A 33 -30.27 0.95 -12.11
C ALA A 33 -31.59 0.19 -12.36
N GLN A 34 -32.65 0.88 -12.79
CA GLN A 34 -33.94 0.27 -13.11
C GLN A 34 -33.87 -0.66 -14.32
N ASP A 35 -33.25 -0.23 -15.43
CA ASP A 35 -33.10 -1.02 -16.65
C ASP A 35 -32.18 -2.24 -16.40
N TYR A 36 -31.27 -2.17 -15.45
CA TYR A 36 -30.40 -3.28 -15.05
C TYR A 36 -31.19 -4.37 -14.31
N ASP A 37 -32.07 -4.02 -13.38
CA ASP A 37 -32.95 -4.96 -12.72
C ASP A 37 -33.90 -5.67 -13.70
N ASP A 38 -34.48 -4.94 -14.62
CA ASP A 38 -35.32 -5.49 -15.68
C ASP A 38 -34.54 -6.44 -16.59
N TYR A 39 -33.29 -6.13 -16.89
CA TYR A 39 -32.40 -7.01 -17.66
C TYR A 39 -32.13 -8.33 -16.92
N PHE A 40 -31.84 -8.29 -15.62
CA PHE A 40 -31.64 -9.51 -14.84
C PHE A 40 -32.91 -10.36 -14.72
N LEU A 41 -34.07 -9.73 -14.64
CA LEU A 41 -35.37 -10.44 -14.58
C LEU A 41 -35.78 -11.04 -15.93
N THR A 42 -35.46 -10.39 -17.03
CA THR A 42 -35.99 -10.75 -18.34
C THR A 42 -34.96 -11.35 -19.31
N GLY A 43 -33.65 -11.21 -19.00
CA GLY A 43 -32.53 -11.57 -19.90
C GLY A 43 -32.42 -10.68 -21.15
N ARG A 44 -33.12 -9.52 -21.19
CA ARG A 44 -33.15 -8.63 -22.36
C ARG A 44 -32.63 -7.25 -21.99
N LYS A 45 -31.54 -6.83 -22.64
CA LYS A 45 -31.03 -5.45 -22.51
C LYS A 45 -31.97 -4.49 -23.23
N SER A 46 -32.40 -3.43 -22.57
CA SER A 46 -33.07 -2.32 -23.24
C SER A 46 -32.10 -1.56 -24.13
N ALA A 47 -32.59 -0.91 -25.18
CA ALA A 47 -31.75 -0.07 -26.03
C ALA A 47 -31.09 1.09 -25.23
N LYS A 48 -31.71 1.55 -24.14
CA LYS A 48 -31.18 2.58 -23.27
C LYS A 48 -30.06 2.05 -22.38
N LEU A 49 -30.21 0.83 -21.85
CA LEU A 49 -29.17 0.16 -21.09
C LEU A 49 -27.95 -0.09 -21.97
N GLU A 50 -28.14 -0.55 -23.21
CA GLU A 50 -27.09 -0.78 -24.18
C GLU A 50 -26.36 0.52 -24.57
N GLU A 51 -27.08 1.63 -24.73
CA GLU A 51 -26.49 2.96 -24.92
C GLU A 51 -25.70 3.43 -23.71
N ALA A 52 -26.22 3.25 -22.50
CA ALA A 52 -25.53 3.60 -21.24
C ALA A 52 -24.26 2.76 -21.03
N LEU A 53 -24.31 1.45 -21.26
CA LEU A 53 -23.16 0.55 -21.17
C LEU A 53 -22.05 0.90 -22.18
N ASN A 54 -22.42 1.27 -23.41
CA ASN A 54 -21.45 1.71 -24.41
C ASN A 54 -20.77 3.04 -24.06
N LEU A 55 -21.47 3.92 -23.33
CA LEU A 55 -20.91 5.19 -22.86
C LEU A 55 -19.97 4.99 -21.66
N ILE A 56 -20.18 3.92 -20.89
CA ILE A 56 -19.45 3.63 -19.62
C ILE A 56 -18.34 2.56 -19.82
N SER A 57 -18.18 1.99 -21.03
CA SER A 57 -17.20 0.93 -21.26
C SER A 57 -15.76 1.34 -20.89
N LEU A 58 -15.15 0.58 -19.98
CA LEU A 58 -13.93 0.93 -19.23
C LEU A 58 -12.64 0.32 -19.77
N ARG A 59 -12.72 -0.59 -20.75
CA ARG A 59 -11.56 -1.36 -21.25
C ARG A 59 -10.40 -0.51 -21.74
N THR A 60 -10.67 0.74 -22.12
CA THR A 60 -9.63 1.67 -22.57
C THR A 60 -8.78 2.26 -21.44
N MET A 61 -9.22 2.15 -20.19
CA MET A 61 -8.53 2.73 -19.02
C MET A 61 -7.57 1.77 -18.31
N TRP A 62 -7.70 0.46 -18.51
CA TRP A 62 -6.87 -0.58 -17.89
C TRP A 62 -5.74 -1.11 -18.79
N LYS A 63 -5.53 -0.52 -19.95
CA LYS A 63 -4.37 -0.84 -20.77
C LYS A 63 -3.15 -0.05 -20.33
N GLY A 64 -2.39 -0.65 -19.44
CA GLY A 64 -1.09 -0.15 -18.97
C GLY A 64 -1.05 0.07 -17.46
N ALA A 65 -0.04 -0.49 -16.87
CA ALA A 65 0.42 -0.41 -15.50
C ALA A 65 0.22 0.98 -14.88
N SER A 66 -0.35 1.03 -13.73
CA SER A 66 -0.84 2.24 -13.07
C SER A 66 -1.84 2.98 -13.95
N PRO A 67 -2.98 3.44 -13.51
CA PRO A 67 -3.77 4.32 -14.35
C PRO A 67 -2.83 5.46 -14.76
N LYS A 68 -2.37 5.47 -16.00
CA LYS A 68 -1.86 6.68 -16.64
C LYS A 68 -3.10 7.56 -16.77
N PHE A 69 -3.46 8.08 -15.62
CA PHE A 69 -4.43 9.11 -15.49
C PHE A 69 -3.86 10.26 -16.30
N ASP A 70 -4.42 10.52 -17.47
CA ASP A 70 -4.13 11.75 -18.19
C ASP A 70 -4.79 12.88 -17.40
N PRO A 71 -4.01 13.64 -16.58
CA PRO A 71 -4.59 14.71 -15.78
C PRO A 71 -5.24 15.79 -16.64
N SER A 72 -4.84 15.93 -17.90
CA SER A 72 -5.38 16.94 -18.83
C SER A 72 -6.88 16.75 -19.09
N PHE A 73 -7.42 15.55 -18.88
CA PHE A 73 -8.85 15.30 -19.01
C PHE A 73 -9.66 15.82 -17.80
N LEU A 74 -9.08 15.78 -16.60
CA LEU A 74 -9.71 16.33 -15.40
C LEU A 74 -9.73 17.87 -15.40
N ASP A 75 -8.84 18.51 -16.15
CA ASP A 75 -8.78 19.96 -16.27
C ASP A 75 -9.99 20.56 -17.06
N LEU A 76 -10.79 19.71 -17.70
CA LEU A 76 -12.00 20.13 -18.42
C LEU A 76 -13.26 20.18 -17.55
N ILE A 77 -13.22 19.64 -16.33
CA ILE A 77 -14.32 19.67 -15.34
C ILE A 77 -13.77 20.30 -14.06
N SER A 78 -14.49 21.28 -13.49
CA SER A 78 -14.03 21.88 -12.24
C SER A 78 -13.97 20.84 -11.12
N PRO A 79 -13.01 20.92 -10.18
CA PRO A 79 -12.93 19.99 -9.04
C PRO A 79 -14.25 19.91 -8.25
N GLU A 80 -14.96 21.05 -8.14
CA GLU A 80 -16.23 21.18 -7.41
C GLU A 80 -17.39 20.44 -8.09
N GLU A 81 -17.31 20.16 -9.41
CA GLU A 81 -18.35 19.44 -10.16
C GLU A 81 -18.04 17.93 -10.27
N ARG A 82 -16.79 17.51 -10.08
CA ARG A 82 -16.34 16.10 -10.22
C ARG A 82 -16.77 15.23 -9.05
N GLU A 83 -16.58 15.73 -7.83
CA GLU A 83 -16.79 14.99 -6.59
C GLU A 83 -18.24 14.47 -6.42
N PRO A 84 -19.29 15.30 -6.64
CA PRO A 84 -20.66 14.85 -6.43
C PRO A 84 -21.09 13.71 -7.37
N ILE A 85 -20.64 13.72 -8.61
CA ILE A 85 -21.04 12.72 -9.63
C ILE A 85 -20.41 11.36 -9.33
N THR A 86 -19.14 11.33 -8.96
CA THR A 86 -18.41 10.12 -8.65
C THR A 86 -19.02 9.40 -7.43
N CYS A 87 -19.34 10.16 -6.39
CA CYS A 87 -19.98 9.62 -5.18
C CYS A 87 -21.39 9.09 -5.47
N LEU A 88 -22.16 9.80 -6.27
CA LEU A 88 -23.52 9.38 -6.62
C LEU A 88 -23.54 8.06 -7.39
N ILE A 89 -22.60 7.85 -8.31
CA ILE A 89 -22.49 6.60 -9.07
C ILE A 89 -22.11 5.45 -8.13
N CYS A 90 -21.12 5.67 -7.27
CA CYS A 90 -20.73 4.69 -6.27
C CYS A 90 -21.93 4.33 -5.37
N ASP A 91 -22.60 5.33 -4.82
CA ASP A 91 -23.78 5.15 -3.96
C ASP A 91 -24.89 4.37 -4.66
N THR A 92 -25.19 4.68 -5.92
CA THR A 92 -26.23 3.99 -6.71
C THR A 92 -25.89 2.51 -6.87
N LEU A 93 -24.67 2.18 -7.23
CA LEU A 93 -24.25 0.79 -7.47
C LEU A 93 -24.16 -0.02 -6.16
N VAL A 94 -23.67 0.59 -5.09
CA VAL A 94 -23.63 -0.07 -3.78
C VAL A 94 -25.05 -0.28 -3.24
N ASN A 95 -25.95 0.70 -3.34
CA ASN A 95 -27.36 0.55 -2.96
C ASN A 95 -28.05 -0.56 -3.75
N GLN A 96 -27.74 -0.71 -5.04
CA GLN A 96 -28.27 -1.79 -5.86
C GLN A 96 -27.88 -3.17 -5.29
N VAL A 97 -26.60 -3.36 -4.95
CA VAL A 97 -26.12 -4.62 -4.36
C VAL A 97 -26.74 -4.86 -2.98
N LEU A 98 -26.79 -3.84 -2.13
CA LEU A 98 -27.46 -3.93 -0.81
C LEU A 98 -28.94 -4.29 -0.95
N GLY A 99 -29.64 -3.71 -1.93
CA GLY A 99 -31.05 -4.02 -2.23
C GLY A 99 -31.25 -5.49 -2.64
N TRP A 100 -30.37 -6.09 -3.41
CA TRP A 100 -30.43 -7.53 -3.74
C TRP A 100 -30.19 -8.41 -2.50
N ILE A 101 -29.26 -8.03 -1.63
CA ILE A 101 -29.02 -8.73 -0.37
C ILE A 101 -30.28 -8.66 0.53
N GLU A 102 -30.88 -7.48 0.68
CA GLU A 102 -32.12 -7.27 1.43
C GLU A 102 -33.33 -8.04 0.84
N ALA A 103 -33.38 -8.18 -0.48
CA ALA A 103 -34.37 -8.99 -1.17
C ALA A 103 -34.20 -10.50 -0.94
N GLY A 104 -33.11 -10.93 -0.29
CA GLY A 104 -32.83 -12.32 0.06
C GLY A 104 -32.28 -13.14 -1.10
N GLU A 105 -31.61 -12.54 -2.06
CA GLU A 105 -30.93 -13.26 -3.12
C GLU A 105 -29.83 -14.18 -2.57
N THR A 106 -29.65 -15.33 -3.21
CA THR A 106 -28.62 -16.28 -2.78
C THR A 106 -27.22 -15.78 -3.12
N ARG A 107 -26.22 -16.33 -2.44
CA ARG A 107 -24.80 -16.06 -2.73
C ARG A 107 -24.49 -16.20 -4.22
N GLU A 108 -24.95 -17.27 -4.84
CA GLU A 108 -24.73 -17.57 -6.26
C GLU A 108 -25.40 -16.53 -7.18
N GLN A 109 -26.62 -16.10 -6.85
CA GLN A 109 -27.32 -15.05 -7.61
C GLN A 109 -26.57 -13.72 -7.52
N LEU A 110 -26.10 -13.34 -6.33
CA LEU A 110 -25.32 -12.11 -6.12
C LEU A 110 -24.00 -12.16 -6.90
N VAL A 111 -23.28 -13.30 -6.86
CA VAL A 111 -22.05 -13.48 -7.63
C VAL A 111 -22.32 -13.28 -9.13
N GLU A 112 -23.33 -13.97 -9.69
CA GLU A 112 -23.65 -13.85 -11.12
C GLU A 112 -24.04 -12.42 -11.54
N ARG A 113 -24.82 -11.71 -10.70
CA ARG A 113 -25.19 -10.33 -10.97
C ARG A 113 -23.99 -9.40 -11.02
N VAL A 114 -23.10 -9.50 -10.02
CA VAL A 114 -21.94 -8.62 -9.93
C VAL A 114 -20.89 -8.96 -10.99
N VAL A 115 -20.71 -10.25 -11.32
CA VAL A 115 -19.88 -10.68 -12.46
C VAL A 115 -20.44 -10.11 -13.77
N THR A 116 -21.76 -10.15 -13.96
CA THR A 116 -22.39 -9.59 -15.15
C THR A 116 -22.15 -8.08 -15.27
N ILE A 117 -22.25 -7.32 -14.15
CA ILE A 117 -21.90 -5.89 -14.14
C ILE A 117 -20.44 -5.69 -14.57
N CYS A 118 -19.51 -6.47 -13.99
CA CYS A 118 -18.10 -6.39 -14.33
C CYS A 118 -17.83 -6.62 -15.83
N LEU A 119 -18.50 -7.59 -16.43
CA LEU A 119 -18.37 -7.92 -17.84
C LEU A 119 -19.05 -6.90 -18.77
N ASP A 120 -20.27 -6.50 -18.45
CA ASP A 120 -21.04 -5.53 -19.23
C ASP A 120 -20.35 -4.16 -19.29
N LEU A 121 -19.70 -3.77 -18.20
CA LEU A 121 -18.88 -2.56 -18.12
C LEU A 121 -17.46 -2.77 -18.68
N ASN A 122 -17.16 -3.98 -19.15
CA ASN A 122 -15.88 -4.35 -19.72
C ASN A 122 -14.70 -4.00 -18.80
N ILE A 123 -14.85 -4.25 -17.48
CA ILE A 123 -13.84 -3.92 -16.46
C ILE A 123 -12.67 -4.89 -16.56
N GLN A 124 -12.97 -6.21 -16.56
CA GLN A 124 -11.97 -7.26 -16.66
C GLN A 124 -12.54 -8.51 -17.36
N LYS A 125 -11.69 -9.51 -17.62
CA LYS A 125 -12.10 -10.82 -18.11
C LYS A 125 -12.95 -11.56 -17.07
N GLU A 126 -13.75 -12.53 -17.53
CA GLU A 126 -14.65 -13.29 -16.67
C GLU A 126 -13.94 -13.99 -15.50
N ASN A 127 -12.80 -14.64 -15.76
CA ASN A 127 -12.02 -15.33 -14.72
C ASN A 127 -11.56 -14.35 -13.63
N VAL A 128 -11.12 -13.17 -13.99
CA VAL A 128 -10.71 -12.11 -13.04
C VAL A 128 -11.91 -11.60 -12.26
N CYS A 129 -12.98 -11.18 -12.94
CA CYS A 129 -14.21 -10.70 -12.29
C CYS A 129 -14.75 -11.73 -11.30
N ARG A 130 -14.91 -12.98 -11.75
CA ARG A 130 -15.48 -14.07 -10.95
C ARG A 130 -14.62 -14.39 -9.73
N GLY A 131 -13.31 -14.61 -9.92
CA GLY A 131 -12.42 -14.97 -8.82
C GLY A 131 -12.37 -13.90 -7.74
N LEU A 132 -12.37 -12.65 -8.14
CA LEU A 132 -12.37 -11.53 -7.20
C LEU A 132 -13.69 -11.38 -6.43
N ILE A 133 -14.83 -11.59 -7.08
CA ILE A 133 -16.15 -11.50 -6.43
C ILE A 133 -16.36 -12.71 -5.51
N GLU A 134 -16.10 -13.92 -5.99
CA GLU A 134 -16.26 -15.16 -5.22
C GLU A 134 -15.42 -15.18 -3.94
N SER A 135 -14.20 -14.63 -3.99
CA SER A 135 -13.33 -14.57 -2.81
C SER A 135 -13.83 -13.60 -1.71
N ASN A 136 -14.50 -12.50 -2.09
CA ASN A 136 -14.89 -11.45 -1.15
C ASN A 136 -16.35 -11.52 -0.69
N ILE A 137 -17.25 -12.18 -1.44
CA ILE A 137 -18.70 -12.11 -1.21
C ILE A 137 -19.11 -12.59 0.19
N ASP A 138 -18.45 -13.61 0.73
CA ASP A 138 -18.80 -14.18 2.03
C ASP A 138 -18.50 -13.21 3.17
N ILE A 139 -17.43 -12.41 3.07
CA ILE A 139 -17.12 -11.33 4.01
C ILE A 139 -18.19 -10.23 3.93
N VAL A 140 -18.55 -9.80 2.72
CA VAL A 140 -19.58 -8.78 2.51
C VAL A 140 -20.92 -9.23 3.10
N LEU A 141 -21.34 -10.47 2.82
CA LEU A 141 -22.57 -11.04 3.37
C LEU A 141 -22.53 -11.12 4.90
N PHE A 142 -21.40 -11.51 5.48
CA PHE A 142 -21.24 -11.55 6.93
C PHE A 142 -21.36 -10.15 7.55
N ILE A 143 -20.70 -9.15 6.97
CA ILE A 143 -20.73 -7.77 7.47
C ILE A 143 -22.16 -7.22 7.40
N VAL A 144 -22.82 -7.31 6.25
CA VAL A 144 -24.20 -6.78 6.05
C VAL A 144 -25.22 -7.51 6.95
N ALA A 145 -25.02 -8.81 7.24
CA ALA A 145 -25.88 -9.56 8.15
C ALA A 145 -25.73 -9.13 9.62
N ASN A 146 -24.60 -8.52 10.01
CA ASN A 146 -24.27 -8.21 11.40
C ASN A 146 -24.13 -6.71 11.70
N ARG A 147 -24.09 -5.87 10.68
CA ARG A 147 -23.96 -4.40 10.80
C ARG A 147 -24.87 -3.69 9.80
N GLU A 148 -25.32 -2.51 10.19
CA GLU A 148 -25.96 -1.59 9.25
C GLU A 148 -24.89 -0.97 8.35
N VAL A 149 -24.95 -1.28 7.06
CA VAL A 149 -24.00 -0.77 6.04
C VAL A 149 -24.73 0.20 5.12
N ARG A 150 -24.27 1.44 5.05
CA ARG A 150 -24.80 2.45 4.14
C ARG A 150 -23.87 2.59 2.93
N ALA A 151 -24.44 2.80 1.75
CA ALA A 151 -23.64 3.04 0.53
C ALA A 151 -22.66 4.21 0.70
N ALA A 152 -23.12 5.31 1.32
CA ALA A 152 -22.26 6.47 1.59
C ALA A 152 -21.04 6.15 2.46
N ASP A 153 -21.13 5.20 3.41
CA ASP A 153 -19.98 4.78 4.23
C ASP A 153 -18.98 4.00 3.40
N VAL A 154 -19.47 3.09 2.55
CA VAL A 154 -18.67 2.32 1.61
C VAL A 154 -17.93 3.23 0.65
N CYS A 155 -18.64 4.17 0.02
CA CYS A 155 -18.07 5.10 -0.96
C CYS A 155 -17.17 6.13 -0.31
N GLY A 156 -17.54 6.66 0.85
CA GLY A 156 -16.70 7.59 1.61
C GLY A 156 -15.41 6.97 2.12
N MET A 157 -15.42 5.70 2.53
CA MET A 157 -14.21 4.97 2.93
C MET A 157 -13.29 4.74 1.74
N ALA A 158 -13.83 4.24 0.61
CA ALA A 158 -13.03 3.82 -0.54
C ALA A 158 -12.52 4.98 -1.40
N MET A 159 -13.19 6.13 -1.38
CA MET A 159 -12.97 7.24 -2.30
C MET A 159 -12.71 8.58 -1.60
N PHE A 160 -12.35 8.57 -0.32
CA PHE A 160 -11.95 9.78 0.39
C PHE A 160 -10.69 10.39 -0.25
N PRO A 161 -10.54 11.72 -0.39
CA PRO A 161 -11.48 12.77 0.04
C PRO A 161 -12.58 13.10 -0.99
N SER A 162 -12.61 12.46 -2.16
CA SER A 162 -13.60 12.77 -3.20
C SER A 162 -15.04 12.49 -2.76
N CYS A 163 -15.25 11.47 -1.89
CA CYS A 163 -16.53 11.21 -1.26
C CYS A 163 -16.44 11.45 0.24
N PRO A 164 -17.36 12.21 0.84
CA PRO A 164 -17.33 12.47 2.28
C PRO A 164 -17.66 11.21 3.08
N LEU A 165 -16.96 11.01 4.20
CA LEU A 165 -17.26 9.98 5.19
C LEU A 165 -17.86 10.63 6.44
N ASP A 166 -19.17 10.92 6.39
CA ASP A 166 -19.88 11.72 7.40
C ASP A 166 -20.49 10.88 8.53
N ASN A 167 -20.31 9.55 8.51
CA ASN A 167 -20.86 8.69 9.55
C ASN A 167 -20.18 8.95 10.90
N PRO A 168 -20.93 9.33 11.97
CA PRO A 168 -20.36 9.56 13.29
C PRO A 168 -19.60 8.35 13.88
N ALA A 169 -19.93 7.13 13.44
CA ALA A 169 -19.22 5.93 13.85
C ALA A 169 -17.73 5.94 13.45
N PHE A 170 -17.38 6.66 12.38
CA PHE A 170 -15.99 6.84 11.96
C PHE A 170 -15.30 8.04 12.64
N ASN A 171 -15.93 8.68 13.61
CA ASN A 171 -15.37 9.81 14.35
C ASN A 171 -15.06 9.41 15.81
N TRP A 172 -14.00 8.67 16.01
CA TRP A 172 -13.56 8.17 17.31
C TRP A 172 -12.16 8.71 17.66
N THR A 173 -11.73 8.51 18.89
CA THR A 173 -10.41 8.95 19.36
C THR A 173 -9.83 7.98 20.38
N VAL A 174 -8.53 7.71 20.26
CA VAL A 174 -7.78 6.91 21.23
C VAL A 174 -7.47 7.75 22.47
N ASP A 175 -7.74 7.21 23.65
CA ASP A 175 -7.34 7.83 24.91
C ASP A 175 -5.84 7.64 25.18
N ILE A 176 -5.09 8.72 25.04
CA ILE A 176 -3.65 8.80 25.36
C ILE A 176 -3.36 9.64 26.62
N SER A 177 -4.38 9.95 27.42
CA SER A 177 -4.23 10.80 28.63
C SER A 177 -3.25 10.26 29.65
N SER A 178 -3.08 8.92 29.72
CA SER A 178 -2.10 8.23 30.57
C SER A 178 -0.64 8.60 30.26
N ALA A 179 -0.35 9.05 29.03
CA ALA A 179 0.98 9.48 28.61
C ALA A 179 1.42 10.81 29.26
N GLY A 180 0.47 11.58 29.82
CA GLY A 180 0.75 12.92 30.32
C GLY A 180 1.13 13.93 29.22
N PRO A 181 1.63 15.12 29.56
CA PRO A 181 1.99 16.14 28.58
C PRO A 181 3.22 15.71 27.76
N LYS A 182 3.28 16.20 26.50
CA LYS A 182 4.45 16.00 25.64
C LYS A 182 5.69 16.62 26.31
N PRO A 183 6.82 15.89 26.40
CA PRO A 183 8.07 16.43 26.90
C PRO A 183 8.53 17.64 26.08
N PRO A 184 9.31 18.58 26.67
CA PRO A 184 9.94 19.66 25.91
C PRO A 184 10.80 19.08 24.78
N ILE A 185 10.58 19.58 23.56
CA ILE A 185 11.32 19.09 22.39
C ILE A 185 12.74 19.66 22.41
N THR A 186 13.70 18.77 22.30
CA THR A 186 15.10 19.10 22.05
C THR A 186 15.46 18.58 20.68
N ILE A 187 15.82 19.48 19.76
CA ILE A 187 16.31 19.06 18.42
C ILE A 187 17.67 18.40 18.65
N PRO A 188 17.82 17.10 18.38
CA PRO A 188 19.07 16.42 18.64
C PRO A 188 20.15 16.92 17.69
N GLU A 189 21.35 17.16 18.23
CA GLU A 189 22.54 17.46 17.44
C GLU A 189 22.93 16.24 16.57
N LEU A 190 23.73 16.46 15.54
CA LEU A 190 24.34 15.36 14.79
C LEU A 190 25.22 14.53 15.71
N PRO A 191 25.33 13.21 15.48
CA PRO A 191 26.23 12.36 16.26
C PRO A 191 27.66 12.93 16.25
N PRO A 192 28.40 12.86 17.37
CA PRO A 192 29.82 13.18 17.36
C PRO A 192 30.57 12.38 16.30
N GLU A 193 31.59 12.99 15.71
CA GLU A 193 32.43 12.29 14.73
C GLU A 193 33.04 11.01 15.31
N GLY A 194 32.89 9.89 14.59
CA GLY A 194 33.37 8.57 15.03
C GLY A 194 32.42 7.84 16.01
N SER A 195 31.22 8.35 16.22
CA SER A 195 30.19 7.60 16.95
C SER A 195 29.92 6.24 16.30
N PRO A 196 29.63 5.18 17.10
CA PRO A 196 29.31 3.88 16.55
C PRO A 196 28.03 3.93 15.69
N THR A 197 28.01 3.12 14.65
CA THR A 197 26.86 2.91 13.77
C THR A 197 26.66 1.42 13.54
N PHE A 198 25.48 1.03 13.06
CA PHE A 198 25.19 -0.31 12.58
C PHE A 198 24.34 -0.27 11.32
N LYS A 199 24.34 -1.38 10.57
CA LYS A 199 23.59 -1.49 9.32
C LYS A 199 22.32 -2.29 9.47
N VAL A 200 21.24 -1.85 8.82
CA VAL A 200 19.94 -2.49 8.77
C VAL A 200 19.53 -2.69 7.32
N LEU A 201 19.21 -3.92 6.97
CA LEU A 201 18.65 -4.26 5.67
C LEU A 201 17.14 -4.01 5.67
N HIS A 202 16.60 -3.42 4.61
CA HIS A 202 15.18 -3.29 4.35
C HIS A 202 14.83 -3.97 3.03
N ILE A 203 13.95 -4.95 3.12
CA ILE A 203 13.34 -5.68 2.00
C ILE A 203 11.84 -5.44 2.08
N SER A 204 11.19 -5.18 0.95
CA SER A 204 9.76 -4.89 0.86
C SER A 204 9.17 -5.40 -0.44
N ASP A 205 7.86 -5.63 -0.42
CA ASP A 205 7.04 -5.83 -1.63
C ASP A 205 7.66 -6.88 -2.57
N LEU A 206 7.74 -8.12 -2.07
CA LEU A 206 8.34 -9.23 -2.80
C LEU A 206 7.48 -9.67 -3.98
N HIS A 207 6.16 -9.76 -3.77
CA HIS A 207 5.18 -10.25 -4.73
C HIS A 207 5.70 -11.46 -5.50
N LEU A 208 5.91 -12.56 -4.75
CA LEU A 208 6.49 -13.78 -5.31
C LEU A 208 5.42 -14.55 -6.08
N ASP A 209 5.63 -14.77 -7.36
CA ASP A 209 4.78 -15.62 -8.19
C ASP A 209 5.42 -16.99 -8.41
N LEU A 210 4.93 -18.02 -7.70
CA LEU A 210 5.40 -19.39 -7.86
C LEU A 210 5.03 -20.01 -9.22
N LEU A 211 4.08 -19.40 -9.96
CA LEU A 211 3.63 -19.83 -11.27
C LEU A 211 4.23 -19.01 -12.41
N TYR A 212 5.10 -18.04 -12.10
CA TYR A 212 5.85 -17.31 -13.12
C TYR A 212 6.57 -18.26 -14.07
N ALA A 213 6.36 -18.08 -15.36
CA ALA A 213 6.97 -18.92 -16.38
C ALA A 213 7.74 -18.07 -17.40
N PRO A 214 9.10 -18.11 -17.39
CA PRO A 214 9.88 -17.38 -18.38
C PRO A 214 9.46 -17.74 -19.82
N GLY A 215 9.34 -16.73 -20.66
CA GLY A 215 8.89 -16.88 -22.06
C GLY A 215 7.37 -16.99 -22.24
N SER A 216 6.58 -16.90 -21.17
CA SER A 216 5.12 -16.84 -21.24
C SER A 216 4.64 -15.46 -21.69
N ASN A 217 3.32 -15.30 -21.82
CA ASN A 217 2.73 -14.04 -22.30
C ASN A 217 2.79 -12.94 -21.23
N ALA A 218 3.57 -11.90 -21.46
CA ALA A 218 3.65 -10.72 -20.60
C ALA A 218 2.65 -9.60 -20.99
N GLU A 219 1.83 -9.83 -22.04
CA GLU A 219 0.78 -8.93 -22.52
C GLU A 219 -0.55 -9.68 -22.56
N CYS A 220 -0.92 -10.34 -21.46
CA CYS A 220 -2.03 -11.28 -21.40
C CYS A 220 -3.43 -10.63 -21.32
N ASP A 221 -3.51 -9.31 -21.20
CA ASP A 221 -4.76 -8.55 -21.04
C ASP A 221 -5.50 -8.91 -19.71
N GLU A 222 -4.75 -9.25 -18.67
CA GLU A 222 -5.19 -9.38 -17.28
C GLU A 222 -4.36 -8.44 -16.38
N PRO A 223 -4.76 -8.17 -15.13
CA PRO A 223 -4.01 -7.24 -14.26
C PRO A 223 -2.59 -7.72 -13.95
N THR A 224 -2.36 -9.03 -13.97
CA THR A 224 -1.04 -9.65 -13.79
C THR A 224 -0.87 -10.77 -14.79
N CYS A 225 0.28 -10.82 -15.44
CA CYS A 225 0.61 -11.72 -16.53
C CYS A 225 1.79 -12.65 -16.16
N CYS A 226 2.44 -13.21 -17.18
CA CYS A 226 3.66 -14.01 -17.07
C CYS A 226 3.49 -15.43 -16.51
N ARG A 227 2.27 -16.00 -16.54
CA ARG A 227 1.98 -17.39 -16.19
C ARG A 227 1.71 -18.25 -17.42
N ALA A 228 2.02 -19.56 -17.33
CA ALA A 228 1.90 -20.48 -18.47
C ALA A 228 0.46 -20.68 -18.96
N ASP A 229 -0.54 -20.51 -18.10
CA ASP A 229 -1.96 -20.68 -18.39
C ASP A 229 -2.64 -19.42 -19.03
N GLN A 230 -1.91 -18.31 -19.11
CA GLN A 230 -2.42 -17.05 -19.68
C GLN A 230 -2.20 -16.90 -21.20
N GLY A 231 -1.94 -18.02 -21.87
CA GLY A 231 -1.77 -18.07 -23.32
C GLY A 231 -0.33 -17.87 -23.80
N LEU A 232 -0.15 -17.96 -25.12
CA LEU A 232 1.16 -17.76 -25.74
C LEU A 232 1.37 -16.28 -26.09
N PRO A 233 2.62 -15.79 -25.99
CA PRO A 233 2.95 -14.44 -26.44
C PRO A 233 2.69 -14.29 -27.94
N ALA A 234 2.19 -13.13 -28.35
CA ALA A 234 1.88 -12.83 -29.75
C ALA A 234 3.13 -12.84 -30.66
N ASN A 235 4.26 -12.53 -30.08
CA ASN A 235 5.59 -12.51 -30.71
C ASN A 235 6.67 -12.57 -29.63
N GLU A 236 7.94 -12.63 -30.03
CA GLU A 236 9.07 -12.73 -29.11
C GLU A 236 9.18 -11.53 -28.16
N SER A 237 8.81 -10.33 -28.60
CA SER A 237 8.85 -9.14 -27.72
C SER A 237 7.73 -9.10 -26.66
N ALA A 238 6.67 -9.90 -26.83
CA ALA A 238 5.59 -10.07 -25.84
C ALA A 238 5.88 -11.19 -24.83
N ALA A 239 6.99 -11.91 -25.00
CA ALA A 239 7.39 -12.96 -24.08
C ALA A 239 8.04 -12.38 -22.81
N SER A 240 7.75 -13.00 -21.67
CA SER A 240 8.33 -12.60 -20.37
C SER A 240 9.81 -12.94 -20.28
N GLY A 241 10.57 -12.08 -19.58
CA GLY A 241 11.98 -12.29 -19.30
C GLY A 241 12.25 -13.46 -18.36
N TYR A 242 13.51 -13.85 -18.22
CA TYR A 242 13.88 -14.91 -17.25
C TYR A 242 13.90 -14.37 -15.82
N TRP A 243 14.50 -13.20 -15.60
CA TRP A 243 14.71 -12.62 -14.27
C TRP A 243 13.54 -11.79 -13.75
N GLY A 244 12.44 -11.69 -14.50
CA GLY A 244 11.27 -10.87 -14.27
C GLY A 244 10.89 -10.09 -15.52
N ASP A 245 9.83 -9.28 -15.42
CA ASP A 245 9.39 -8.42 -16.52
C ASP A 245 8.80 -7.13 -15.98
N TYR A 246 9.07 -5.98 -16.60
CA TYR A 246 8.58 -4.66 -16.16
C TYR A 246 7.07 -4.48 -16.32
N ARG A 247 6.50 -5.19 -17.28
CA ARG A 247 5.06 -5.15 -17.54
C ARG A 247 4.31 -5.72 -16.34
N ASP A 248 3.06 -6.02 -16.45
CA ASP A 248 2.21 -6.50 -15.36
C ASP A 248 2.63 -7.92 -14.88
N CYS A 249 3.87 -8.07 -14.40
CA CYS A 249 4.45 -9.36 -13.98
C CYS A 249 5.17 -9.25 -12.64
N ASP A 250 5.00 -10.28 -11.83
CA ASP A 250 5.56 -10.37 -10.50
C ASP A 250 6.93 -11.07 -10.44
N THR A 251 7.48 -11.19 -9.23
CA THR A 251 8.82 -11.70 -8.99
C THR A 251 8.89 -13.22 -9.17
N PRO A 252 9.70 -13.76 -10.08
CA PRO A 252 9.99 -15.19 -10.10
C PRO A 252 10.81 -15.62 -8.88
N TRP A 253 10.52 -16.82 -8.35
CA TRP A 253 11.19 -17.36 -7.15
C TRP A 253 12.72 -17.33 -7.22
N HIS A 254 13.31 -17.66 -8.38
CA HIS A 254 14.77 -17.69 -8.53
C HIS A 254 15.41 -16.29 -8.44
N SER A 255 14.68 -15.22 -8.80
CA SER A 255 15.17 -13.85 -8.64
C SER A 255 15.20 -13.44 -7.17
N PHE A 256 14.20 -13.84 -6.38
CA PHE A 256 14.18 -13.66 -4.93
C PHE A 256 15.37 -14.38 -4.26
N VAL A 257 15.58 -15.65 -4.59
CA VAL A 257 16.74 -16.42 -4.06
C VAL A 257 18.06 -15.75 -4.41
N ASN A 258 18.19 -15.28 -5.66
CA ASN A 258 19.39 -14.56 -6.11
C ASN A 258 19.63 -13.27 -5.31
N MET A 259 18.57 -12.50 -5.03
CA MET A 259 18.65 -11.29 -4.18
C MET A 259 19.18 -11.65 -2.78
N LEU A 260 18.59 -12.64 -2.12
CA LEU A 260 18.99 -13.03 -0.76
C LEU A 260 20.45 -13.49 -0.70
N GLU A 261 20.90 -14.29 -1.68
CA GLU A 261 22.29 -14.76 -1.76
C GLU A 261 23.26 -13.61 -2.02
N HIS A 262 22.90 -12.69 -2.91
CA HIS A 262 23.69 -11.49 -3.16
C HIS A 262 23.85 -10.63 -1.88
N ILE A 263 22.75 -10.41 -1.15
CA ILE A 263 22.76 -9.63 0.11
C ILE A 263 23.70 -10.28 1.14
N ARG A 264 23.58 -11.60 1.36
CA ARG A 264 24.44 -12.35 2.27
C ARG A 264 25.92 -12.15 1.95
N ASP A 265 26.27 -12.24 0.67
CA ASP A 265 27.66 -12.21 0.21
C ASP A 265 28.23 -10.78 0.21
N THR A 266 27.39 -9.78 -0.01
CA THR A 266 27.79 -8.37 -0.11
C THR A 266 27.75 -7.63 1.23
N HIS A 267 26.82 -7.97 2.12
CA HIS A 267 26.56 -7.26 3.36
C HIS A 267 26.68 -8.16 4.60
N PRO A 268 27.85 -8.72 4.90
CA PRO A 268 28.04 -9.60 6.06
C PRO A 268 27.95 -8.87 7.41
N ASP A 269 27.89 -7.54 7.42
CA ASP A 269 27.89 -6.66 8.60
C ASP A 269 26.48 -6.12 8.94
N ILE A 270 25.41 -6.66 8.36
CA ILE A 270 24.02 -6.32 8.71
C ILE A 270 23.72 -6.84 10.12
N SER A 271 23.13 -5.97 10.95
CA SER A 271 22.74 -6.28 12.32
C SER A 271 21.38 -6.97 12.40
N TYR A 272 20.43 -6.57 11.57
CA TYR A 272 19.11 -7.18 11.43
C TYR A 272 18.47 -6.78 10.09
N VAL A 273 17.39 -7.49 9.76
CA VAL A 273 16.58 -7.25 8.55
C VAL A 273 15.21 -6.70 8.97
N ILE A 274 14.70 -5.70 8.25
CA ILE A 274 13.32 -5.26 8.28
C ILE A 274 12.63 -5.81 7.02
N PHE A 275 11.47 -6.43 7.19
CA PHE A 275 10.61 -6.86 6.08
C PHE A 275 9.23 -6.24 6.23
N THR A 276 8.87 -5.36 5.30
CA THR A 276 7.64 -4.54 5.41
C THR A 276 6.45 -5.10 4.65
N GLY A 277 6.42 -6.41 4.38
CA GLY A 277 5.23 -7.10 3.90
C GLY A 277 5.13 -7.27 2.38
N ASP A 278 3.99 -7.73 1.95
CA ASP A 278 3.62 -8.06 0.57
C ASP A 278 4.49 -9.19 -0.02
N THR A 279 4.31 -10.39 0.53
CA THR A 279 4.93 -11.61 0.04
C THR A 279 4.20 -12.18 -1.19
N PRO A 280 2.83 -12.32 -1.20
CA PRO A 280 2.11 -12.91 -2.32
C PRO A 280 1.98 -11.97 -3.52
N ASP A 281 1.81 -12.60 -4.67
CA ASP A 281 1.67 -12.00 -5.99
C ASP A 281 0.37 -11.17 -6.19
N HIS A 282 0.30 -10.47 -7.35
CA HIS A 282 -0.85 -9.67 -7.75
C HIS A 282 -1.96 -10.45 -8.49
N VAL A 283 -1.84 -11.79 -8.64
CA VAL A 283 -2.92 -12.61 -9.23
C VAL A 283 -3.99 -12.91 -8.17
N VAL A 284 -4.49 -11.87 -7.59
CA VAL A 284 -5.35 -11.84 -6.39
C VAL A 284 -6.73 -12.51 -6.58
N TRP A 285 -7.13 -12.79 -7.81
CA TRP A 285 -8.36 -13.54 -8.14
C TRP A 285 -8.16 -15.06 -8.15
N GLN A 286 -6.93 -15.55 -7.94
CA GLN A 286 -6.59 -16.97 -7.89
C GLN A 286 -5.95 -17.38 -6.56
N THR A 287 -5.87 -16.49 -5.58
CA THR A 287 -5.31 -16.82 -4.26
C THR A 287 -6.23 -17.74 -3.46
N SER A 288 -5.67 -18.41 -2.46
CA SER A 288 -6.38 -19.15 -1.43
C SER A 288 -5.60 -19.14 -0.12
N VAL A 289 -6.24 -19.55 0.96
CA VAL A 289 -5.57 -19.72 2.27
C VAL A 289 -4.35 -20.66 2.14
N GLU A 290 -4.51 -21.77 1.42
CA GLU A 290 -3.45 -22.77 1.23
C GLU A 290 -2.29 -22.21 0.41
N TYR A 291 -2.59 -21.51 -0.70
CA TYR A 291 -1.58 -20.92 -1.56
C TYR A 291 -0.77 -19.84 -0.83
N ASN A 292 -1.46 -18.91 -0.16
CA ASN A 292 -0.80 -17.84 0.57
C ASN A 292 0.00 -18.39 1.76
N THR A 293 -0.50 -19.43 2.47
CA THR A 293 0.25 -20.09 3.56
C THR A 293 1.52 -20.77 3.06
N GLU A 294 1.47 -21.49 1.93
CA GLU A 294 2.63 -22.16 1.34
C GLU A 294 3.69 -21.13 0.92
N LEU A 295 3.26 -20.11 0.19
CA LEU A 295 4.14 -19.05 -0.29
C LEU A 295 4.81 -18.29 0.86
N PHE A 296 4.01 -17.83 1.82
CA PHE A 296 4.47 -17.13 3.01
C PHE A 296 5.50 -17.97 3.80
N THR A 297 5.13 -19.20 4.13
CA THR A 297 6.02 -20.11 4.89
C THR A 297 7.31 -20.40 4.13
N SER A 298 7.24 -20.56 2.79
CA SER A 298 8.41 -20.83 1.96
C SER A 298 9.34 -19.64 1.88
N ALA A 299 8.81 -18.41 1.75
CA ALA A 299 9.61 -17.19 1.73
C ALA A 299 10.36 -16.98 3.05
N PHE A 300 9.68 -17.12 4.20
CA PHE A 300 10.31 -16.98 5.51
C PHE A 300 11.33 -18.10 5.81
N ARG A 301 11.08 -19.31 5.34
CA ARG A 301 12.07 -20.41 5.43
C ARG A 301 13.33 -20.09 4.62
N GLU A 302 13.17 -19.49 3.43
CA GLU A 302 14.30 -19.10 2.58
C GLU A 302 15.09 -17.94 3.20
N MET A 303 14.42 -16.93 3.76
CA MET A 303 15.08 -15.87 4.54
C MET A 303 15.88 -16.45 5.72
N ALA A 304 15.32 -17.40 6.45
CA ALA A 304 16.01 -18.07 7.57
C ALA A 304 17.20 -18.92 7.14
N ARG A 305 17.16 -19.49 5.94
CA ARG A 305 18.29 -20.22 5.38
C ARG A 305 19.48 -19.29 5.09
N VAL A 306 19.20 -18.06 4.69
CA VAL A 306 20.20 -17.11 4.22
C VAL A 306 20.71 -16.19 5.34
N PHE A 307 19.81 -15.64 6.17
CA PHE A 307 20.16 -14.68 7.20
C PHE A 307 20.42 -15.35 8.56
N SER A 308 21.60 -15.09 9.12
CA SER A 308 21.95 -15.49 10.48
C SER A 308 21.57 -14.44 11.54
N VAL A 309 21.05 -13.30 11.14
CA VAL A 309 20.59 -12.18 11.97
C VAL A 309 19.07 -12.18 12.09
N PRO A 310 18.50 -11.50 13.10
CA PRO A 310 17.04 -11.39 13.22
C PRO A 310 16.40 -10.74 12.00
N VAL A 311 15.22 -11.25 11.61
CA VAL A 311 14.30 -10.59 10.67
C VAL A 311 13.11 -10.09 11.48
N TYR A 312 12.75 -8.83 11.32
CA TYR A 312 11.59 -8.19 11.92
C TYR A 312 10.52 -7.96 10.84
N PRO A 313 9.57 -8.89 10.67
CA PRO A 313 8.59 -8.82 9.60
C PRO A 313 7.28 -8.20 10.06
N ILE A 314 6.52 -7.64 9.12
CA ILE A 314 5.12 -7.27 9.28
C ILE A 314 4.29 -7.77 8.10
N PHE A 315 2.97 -7.65 8.19
CA PHE A 315 2.07 -7.93 7.07
C PHE A 315 1.96 -6.73 6.13
N GLY A 316 1.93 -7.01 4.82
CA GLY A 316 1.37 -6.13 3.82
C GLY A 316 -0.09 -6.46 3.52
N ASN A 317 -0.68 -5.78 2.53
CA ASN A 317 -2.09 -5.99 2.20
C ASN A 317 -2.33 -7.22 1.31
N HIS A 318 -1.28 -7.84 0.78
CA HIS A 318 -1.35 -9.06 -0.03
C HIS A 318 -1.29 -10.36 0.79
N GLU A 319 -0.86 -10.34 2.03
CA GLU A 319 -0.78 -11.54 2.86
C GLU A 319 -2.10 -12.26 3.07
N PRO A 320 -3.26 -11.61 3.29
CA PRO A 320 -4.50 -12.31 3.55
C PRO A 320 -5.14 -12.87 2.27
N HIS A 321 -6.00 -13.85 2.46
CA HIS A 321 -7.00 -14.26 1.48
C HIS A 321 -8.40 -14.07 2.09
N PRO A 322 -9.25 -13.27 1.47
CA PRO A 322 -9.04 -12.43 0.28
C PRO A 322 -8.06 -11.27 0.52
N LEU A 323 -7.53 -10.74 -0.57
CA LEU A 323 -6.69 -9.54 -0.59
C LEU A 323 -7.26 -8.40 0.27
N ASN A 324 -6.42 -7.71 1.02
CA ASN A 324 -6.74 -6.53 1.86
C ASN A 324 -7.58 -6.83 3.11
N GLN A 325 -8.06 -8.05 3.32
CA GLN A 325 -9.06 -8.35 4.33
C GLN A 325 -8.42 -8.77 5.65
N PHE A 326 -8.29 -7.83 6.56
CA PHE A 326 -7.77 -8.05 7.91
C PHE A 326 -8.86 -7.76 8.95
N VAL A 327 -9.11 -8.73 9.81
CA VAL A 327 -9.96 -8.58 10.98
C VAL A 327 -9.20 -9.06 12.23
N GLU A 328 -9.44 -8.38 13.34
CA GLU A 328 -8.92 -8.82 14.64
C GLU A 328 -9.41 -10.21 15.03
N GLN A 329 -8.70 -10.86 15.93
CA GLN A 329 -9.13 -12.18 16.41
C GLN A 329 -10.35 -12.04 17.34
N ASP A 330 -11.53 -12.30 16.82
CA ASP A 330 -12.79 -12.44 17.56
C ASP A 330 -13.35 -13.84 17.35
N ILE A 331 -13.67 -14.51 18.46
CA ILE A 331 -14.24 -15.87 18.45
C ILE A 331 -15.64 -15.92 17.79
N SER A 332 -16.33 -14.79 17.68
CA SER A 332 -17.63 -14.69 17.03
C SER A 332 -17.54 -14.70 15.50
N ILE A 333 -16.35 -14.46 14.94
CA ILE A 333 -16.14 -14.42 13.49
C ILE A 333 -15.83 -15.86 13.00
N PRO A 334 -16.62 -16.37 12.04
CA PRO A 334 -16.40 -17.71 11.48
C PRO A 334 -15.03 -17.86 10.81
N ASP A 335 -14.45 -19.06 10.92
CA ASP A 335 -13.10 -19.33 10.40
C ASP A 335 -12.94 -19.07 8.89
N ASN A 336 -14.00 -19.31 8.09
CA ASN A 336 -13.98 -19.11 6.65
C ASN A 336 -13.92 -17.65 6.19
N VAL A 337 -14.12 -16.68 7.09
CA VAL A 337 -14.01 -15.24 6.81
C VAL A 337 -13.03 -14.53 7.75
N SER A 338 -12.36 -15.26 8.63
CA SER A 338 -11.46 -14.77 9.67
C SER A 338 -10.02 -14.70 9.16
N SER A 339 -9.23 -13.76 9.72
CA SER A 339 -7.78 -13.68 9.49
C SER A 339 -6.96 -14.59 10.43
N ARG A 340 -7.58 -15.41 11.27
CA ARG A 340 -6.92 -16.25 12.30
C ARG A 340 -5.82 -17.12 11.71
N TRP A 341 -6.08 -17.80 10.60
CA TRP A 341 -5.13 -18.67 9.92
C TRP A 341 -3.81 -17.95 9.59
N LEU A 342 -3.91 -16.67 9.18
CA LEU A 342 -2.75 -15.86 8.83
C LEU A 342 -1.93 -15.49 10.07
N TYR A 343 -2.60 -15.10 11.17
CA TYR A 343 -1.92 -14.77 12.43
C TYR A 343 -1.23 -15.98 13.03
N GLU A 344 -1.85 -17.16 12.96
CA GLU A 344 -1.25 -18.42 13.39
C GLU A 344 -0.04 -18.79 12.52
N THR A 345 -0.15 -18.67 11.20
CA THR A 345 0.94 -18.90 10.24
C THR A 345 2.12 -17.95 10.49
N ALA A 346 1.83 -16.68 10.76
CA ALA A 346 2.86 -15.68 11.06
C ALA A 346 3.55 -15.95 12.39
N ARG A 347 2.79 -16.20 13.48
CA ARG A 347 3.37 -16.59 14.78
C ARG A 347 4.35 -17.75 14.63
N ASP A 348 3.96 -18.79 13.90
CA ASP A 348 4.79 -19.98 13.72
C ASP A 348 6.03 -19.70 12.85
N SER A 349 5.87 -18.96 11.75
CA SER A 349 6.97 -18.61 10.84
C SER A 349 7.95 -17.60 11.45
N TRP A 350 7.46 -16.64 12.24
CA TRP A 350 8.28 -15.58 12.83
C TRP A 350 8.92 -15.98 14.17
N SER A 351 8.45 -17.07 14.81
CA SER A 351 8.97 -17.57 16.09
C SER A 351 10.46 -17.90 16.09
N GLN A 352 11.06 -18.05 14.92
CA GLN A 352 12.52 -18.24 14.79
C GLN A 352 13.32 -16.97 15.11
N TRP A 353 12.71 -15.78 15.08
CA TRP A 353 13.35 -14.48 15.35
C TRP A 353 12.66 -13.70 16.46
N LEU A 354 11.34 -13.85 16.57
CA LEU A 354 10.55 -13.14 17.57
C LEU A 354 10.37 -13.98 18.83
N PRO A 355 10.56 -13.37 20.02
CA PRO A 355 10.46 -14.10 21.28
C PRO A 355 8.99 -14.46 21.63
N PRO A 356 8.75 -15.49 22.48
CA PRO A 356 7.40 -15.97 22.79
C PRO A 356 6.44 -14.95 23.41
N ASP A 357 6.94 -13.88 24.02
CA ASP A 357 6.13 -12.82 24.60
C ASP A 357 5.42 -11.95 23.53
N THR A 358 5.87 -11.98 22.26
CA THR A 358 5.20 -11.34 21.14
C THR A 358 4.01 -12.15 20.59
N HIS A 359 3.91 -13.44 20.91
CA HIS A 359 2.95 -14.35 20.26
C HIS A 359 1.49 -13.96 20.48
N ASN A 360 1.15 -13.44 21.66
CA ASN A 360 -0.24 -13.04 21.94
C ASN A 360 -0.66 -11.84 21.10
N ASP A 361 0.21 -10.85 20.95
CA ASP A 361 -0.07 -9.65 20.16
C ASP A 361 -0.18 -10.01 18.66
N ILE A 362 0.72 -10.88 18.16
CA ILE A 362 0.63 -11.42 16.79
C ILE A 362 -0.71 -12.12 16.56
N LEU A 363 -1.14 -12.98 17.50
CA LEU A 363 -2.42 -13.69 17.39
C LEU A 363 -3.64 -12.76 17.50
N SER A 364 -3.53 -11.64 18.21
CA SER A 364 -4.64 -10.68 18.39
C SER A 364 -4.94 -9.89 17.12
N GLY A 365 -3.91 -9.53 16.36
CA GLY A 365 -4.10 -8.66 15.19
C GLY A 365 -2.88 -8.48 14.30
N GLY A 366 -1.84 -9.31 14.47
CA GLY A 366 -0.66 -9.28 13.61
C GLY A 366 0.31 -8.13 13.89
N PHE A 367 0.35 -7.64 15.12
CA PHE A 367 1.29 -6.62 15.57
C PHE A 367 2.17 -7.15 16.72
N TYR A 368 3.28 -6.51 17.00
CA TYR A 368 4.19 -6.91 18.07
C TYR A 368 5.20 -5.81 18.43
N ALA A 369 5.86 -5.97 19.58
CA ALA A 369 7.03 -5.18 19.93
C ALA A 369 8.13 -6.07 20.50
N THR A 370 9.38 -5.80 20.13
CA THR A 370 10.53 -6.54 20.60
C THR A 370 11.77 -5.66 20.73
N GLN A 371 12.72 -6.08 21.55
CA GLN A 371 13.99 -5.38 21.74
C GLN A 371 15.00 -5.76 20.64
N ALA A 372 15.51 -4.76 19.90
CA ALA A 372 16.68 -4.96 19.04
C ALA A 372 18.00 -4.74 19.80
N SER A 373 17.99 -3.88 20.82
CA SER A 373 19.10 -3.64 21.74
C SER A 373 18.58 -3.16 23.09
N ASP A 374 19.47 -2.94 24.08
CA ASP A 374 19.06 -2.47 25.41
C ASP A 374 18.25 -1.17 25.38
N GLU A 375 18.42 -0.33 24.37
CA GLU A 375 17.81 1.00 24.27
C GLU A 375 16.89 1.18 23.06
N LEU A 376 16.94 0.26 22.08
CA LEU A 376 16.14 0.33 20.85
C LEU A 376 15.11 -0.79 20.79
N TRP A 377 13.87 -0.41 20.54
CA TRP A 377 12.74 -1.30 20.29
C TRP A 377 12.29 -1.25 18.82
N ILE A 378 11.91 -2.40 18.31
CA ILE A 378 11.20 -2.53 17.02
C ILE A 378 9.74 -2.82 17.33
N ILE A 379 8.87 -2.02 16.74
CA ILE A 379 7.41 -2.11 16.88
C ILE A 379 6.84 -2.38 15.49
N GLY A 380 6.40 -3.61 15.25
CA GLY A 380 5.67 -3.99 14.04
C GLY A 380 4.18 -3.74 14.25
N ILE A 381 3.56 -2.90 13.41
CA ILE A 381 2.11 -2.67 13.42
C ILE A 381 1.46 -3.29 12.20
N ASN A 382 0.21 -3.75 12.35
CA ASN A 382 -0.64 -4.14 11.23
C ASN A 382 -1.53 -2.96 10.84
N ASN A 383 -0.95 -1.99 10.14
CA ASN A 383 -1.72 -0.83 9.70
C ASN A 383 -2.60 -1.12 8.46
N ASN A 384 -2.67 -2.37 7.99
CA ASN A 384 -3.69 -2.80 7.03
C ASN A 384 -5.12 -2.69 7.60
N PHE A 385 -5.27 -2.61 8.92
CA PHE A 385 -6.53 -2.27 9.56
C PHE A 385 -7.10 -0.93 9.11
N CYS A 386 -6.24 0.01 8.72
CA CYS A 386 -6.69 1.30 8.20
C CYS A 386 -6.92 1.31 6.69
N TYR A 387 -6.53 0.24 5.97
CA TYR A 387 -6.59 0.26 4.52
C TYR A 387 -8.02 0.46 4.03
N ASN A 388 -8.22 1.46 3.17
CA ASN A 388 -9.53 1.85 2.68
C ASN A 388 -10.27 0.79 1.84
N TYR A 389 -9.57 -0.30 1.47
CA TYR A 389 -10.15 -1.49 0.85
C TYR A 389 -10.29 -2.69 1.80
N ASN A 390 -10.07 -2.49 3.09
CA ASN A 390 -10.39 -3.47 4.12
C ASN A 390 -11.87 -3.34 4.52
N PHE A 391 -12.73 -4.24 4.04
CA PHE A 391 -14.18 -4.19 4.30
C PHE A 391 -14.52 -4.35 5.77
N TRP A 392 -13.67 -4.99 6.56
CA TRP A 392 -13.86 -5.16 7.98
C TRP A 392 -13.93 -3.84 8.76
N THR A 393 -13.42 -2.74 8.17
CA THR A 393 -13.60 -1.39 8.70
C THR A 393 -15.09 -0.99 8.77
N LEU A 394 -15.98 -1.57 7.96
CA LEU A 394 -17.42 -1.40 8.05
C LEU A 394 -18.04 -2.24 9.18
N TYR A 395 -17.36 -3.28 9.63
CA TYR A 395 -17.78 -4.12 10.75
C TYR A 395 -17.33 -3.55 12.11
N GLU A 396 -16.06 -3.21 12.22
CA GLU A 396 -15.44 -2.57 13.38
C GLU A 396 -14.41 -1.53 12.90
N ASN A 397 -14.70 -0.25 13.21
CA ASN A 397 -13.84 0.85 12.77
C ASN A 397 -13.11 1.57 13.92
N GLU A 398 -13.51 1.36 15.19
CA GLU A 398 -12.90 2.00 16.34
C GLU A 398 -11.69 1.19 16.84
N ASP A 399 -10.49 1.66 16.50
CA ASP A 399 -9.21 1.07 16.92
C ASP A 399 -9.17 -0.47 16.76
N PRO A 400 -9.29 -1.01 15.51
CA PRO A 400 -9.32 -2.46 15.30
C PRO A 400 -8.16 -3.18 16.00
N GLY A 401 -8.48 -4.23 16.75
CA GLY A 401 -7.52 -4.97 17.58
C GLY A 401 -7.02 -4.19 18.80
N GLY A 402 -7.54 -3.01 19.10
CA GLY A 402 -7.03 -2.12 20.16
C GLY A 402 -5.58 -1.68 19.94
N GLN A 403 -5.12 -1.73 18.69
CA GLN A 403 -3.70 -1.60 18.33
C GLN A 403 -3.14 -0.20 18.62
N LEU A 404 -3.90 0.87 18.34
CA LEU A 404 -3.42 2.22 18.60
C LEU A 404 -3.35 2.53 20.09
N LYS A 405 -4.29 2.01 20.88
CA LYS A 405 -4.24 2.12 22.32
C LYS A 405 -3.05 1.33 22.89
N TRP A 406 -2.84 0.10 22.43
CA TRP A 406 -1.68 -0.72 22.77
C TRP A 406 -0.36 0.02 22.42
N LEU A 407 -0.26 0.61 21.22
CA LEU A 407 0.91 1.38 20.81
C LEU A 407 1.18 2.57 21.73
N ALA A 408 0.14 3.34 22.09
CA ALA A 408 0.27 4.49 22.98
C ALA A 408 0.73 4.10 24.38
N ASP A 409 0.20 2.99 24.94
CA ASP A 409 0.59 2.48 26.26
C ASP A 409 2.04 1.97 26.24
N LEU A 410 2.43 1.25 25.20
CA LEU A 410 3.81 0.79 25.00
C LEU A 410 4.78 1.97 24.89
N LEU A 411 4.48 2.97 24.05
CA LEU A 411 5.35 4.15 23.91
C LEU A 411 5.45 4.95 25.20
N THR A 412 4.38 5.02 26.01
CA THR A 412 4.42 5.61 27.34
C THR A 412 5.41 4.88 28.26
N ALA A 413 5.40 3.55 28.23
CA ALA A 413 6.33 2.74 29.01
C ALA A 413 7.79 2.92 28.53
N LEU A 414 8.02 2.93 27.22
CA LEU A 414 9.35 3.14 26.64
C LEU A 414 9.90 4.55 26.93
N GLU A 415 9.08 5.58 26.78
CA GLU A 415 9.45 6.97 27.09
C GLU A 415 9.88 7.12 28.56
N SER A 416 9.13 6.51 29.50
CA SER A 416 9.45 6.55 30.92
C SER A 416 10.81 5.92 31.25
N GLN A 417 11.30 5.04 30.40
CA GLN A 417 12.59 4.36 30.53
C GLN A 417 13.69 5.01 29.67
N GLY A 418 13.39 6.09 28.96
CA GLY A 418 14.32 6.75 28.02
C GLY A 418 14.68 5.91 26.79
N ARG A 419 13.85 4.91 26.45
CA ARG A 419 14.05 4.03 25.30
C ARG A 419 13.62 4.70 23.99
N LYS A 420 14.13 4.20 22.86
CA LYS A 420 13.79 4.63 21.51
C LYS A 420 13.06 3.53 20.76
N ALA A 421 12.28 3.91 19.77
CA ALA A 421 11.50 2.98 18.97
C ALA A 421 11.60 3.28 17.46
N HIS A 422 11.71 2.21 16.69
CA HIS A 422 11.46 2.20 15.25
C HIS A 422 10.11 1.52 15.01
N ILE A 423 9.23 2.15 14.21
CA ILE A 423 7.93 1.59 13.84
C ILE A 423 8.02 1.01 12.43
N LEU A 424 7.55 -0.22 12.26
CA LEU A 424 7.36 -0.88 10.97
C LEU A 424 5.87 -0.91 10.67
N GLY A 425 5.45 -0.39 9.53
CA GLY A 425 4.08 -0.46 9.03
C GLY A 425 4.10 -0.60 7.51
N HIS A 426 3.15 -1.32 6.91
CA HIS A 426 3.15 -1.53 5.46
C HIS A 426 2.65 -0.29 4.73
N ILE A 427 1.41 0.14 5.05
CA ILE A 427 0.78 1.29 4.41
C ILE A 427 1.52 2.58 4.78
N PRO A 428 1.98 3.38 3.81
CA PRO A 428 2.66 4.64 4.10
C PRO A 428 1.71 5.71 4.68
N PRO A 429 2.23 6.72 5.37
CA PRO A 429 1.43 7.84 5.84
C PRO A 429 0.89 8.67 4.65
N GLY A 430 -0.37 9.12 4.73
CA GLY A 430 -1.01 9.88 3.65
C GLY A 430 -1.25 9.06 2.38
N GLY A 431 -1.40 9.71 1.26
CA GLY A 431 -1.38 9.07 -0.07
C GLY A 431 -2.61 8.24 -0.46
N GLY A 432 -3.76 8.42 0.17
CA GLY A 432 -5.03 7.84 -0.28
C GLY A 432 -5.29 6.40 0.13
N SER A 433 -4.49 5.83 1.01
CA SER A 433 -4.57 4.40 1.31
C SER A 433 -5.14 4.07 2.69
N CYS A 434 -5.20 5.03 3.62
CA CYS A 434 -5.63 4.81 5.00
C CYS A 434 -6.88 5.61 5.34
N VAL A 435 -7.88 4.98 5.98
CA VAL A 435 -9.06 5.66 6.52
C VAL A 435 -8.64 6.81 7.43
N ASN A 436 -9.15 8.01 7.13
CA ASN A 436 -8.65 9.27 7.69
C ASN A 436 -8.66 9.30 9.22
N THR A 437 -9.68 8.74 9.90
CA THR A 437 -9.75 8.74 11.37
C THR A 437 -8.63 7.93 12.00
N TRP A 438 -8.35 6.73 11.48
CA TRP A 438 -7.23 5.93 11.95
C TRP A 438 -5.90 6.67 11.72
N GLY A 439 -5.72 7.24 10.54
CA GLY A 439 -4.53 8.04 10.21
C GLY A 439 -4.32 9.24 11.15
N LYS A 440 -5.41 9.96 11.51
CA LYS A 440 -5.39 11.06 12.49
C LYS A 440 -4.95 10.60 13.87
N GLU A 441 -5.53 9.50 14.36
CA GLU A 441 -5.21 8.97 15.69
C GLU A 441 -3.79 8.41 15.76
N PHE A 442 -3.34 7.71 14.70
CA PHE A 442 -1.94 7.29 14.59
C PHE A 442 -0.98 8.49 14.59
N LYS A 443 -1.25 9.52 13.77
CA LYS A 443 -0.44 10.74 13.73
C LYS A 443 -0.43 11.46 15.09
N LYS A 444 -1.55 11.55 15.79
CA LYS A 444 -1.64 12.10 17.15
C LYS A 444 -0.74 11.36 18.14
N ILE A 445 -0.63 10.03 18.06
CA ILE A 445 0.30 9.24 18.86
C ILE A 445 1.75 9.57 18.49
N LEU A 446 2.08 9.62 17.20
CA LEU A 446 3.42 9.98 16.74
C LEU A 446 3.82 11.38 17.19
N ASP A 447 2.92 12.35 17.08
CA ASP A 447 3.16 13.74 17.53
C ASP A 447 3.42 13.80 19.04
N ARG A 448 2.69 12.98 19.84
CA ARG A 448 2.90 12.93 21.30
C ARG A 448 4.25 12.31 21.67
N PHE A 449 4.66 11.28 20.95
CA PHE A 449 5.86 10.48 21.25
C PHE A 449 7.04 10.76 20.30
N GLU A 450 7.12 11.94 19.71
CA GLU A 450 8.16 12.30 18.72
C GLU A 450 9.60 12.15 19.27
N SER A 451 9.81 12.27 20.59
CA SER A 451 11.11 12.05 21.22
C SER A 451 11.47 10.57 21.39
N THR A 452 10.50 9.67 21.26
CA THR A 452 10.64 8.23 21.47
C THR A 452 10.70 7.49 20.13
N VAL A 453 9.81 7.85 19.20
CA VAL A 453 9.78 7.29 17.84
C VAL A 453 10.78 8.04 16.98
N THR A 454 11.86 7.38 16.57
CA THR A 454 12.98 8.03 15.87
C THR A 454 13.06 7.70 14.39
N ALA A 455 12.34 6.68 13.92
CA ALA A 455 12.15 6.36 12.51
C ALA A 455 10.90 5.49 12.31
N GLN A 456 10.35 5.54 11.09
CA GLN A 456 9.32 4.65 10.59
C GLN A 456 9.79 4.06 9.25
N PHE A 457 9.40 2.80 9.00
CA PHE A 457 9.74 2.08 7.76
C PHE A 457 8.47 1.47 7.19
N ASN A 458 8.20 1.73 5.90
CA ASN A 458 7.00 1.33 5.21
C ASN A 458 7.30 0.67 3.86
N GLY A 459 6.29 0.06 3.24
CA GLY A 459 6.29 -0.55 1.91
C GLY A 459 5.17 -0.03 1.02
N HIS A 460 4.48 -0.94 0.31
CA HIS A 460 3.24 -0.73 -0.42
C HIS A 460 3.36 0.03 -1.75
N SER A 461 4.18 1.06 -1.81
CA SER A 461 4.26 1.92 -3.02
C SER A 461 5.23 1.40 -4.09
N HIS A 462 5.98 0.35 -3.79
CA HIS A 462 7.04 -0.22 -4.65
C HIS A 462 8.13 0.81 -5.06
N SER A 463 8.24 1.91 -4.35
CA SER A 463 9.07 3.03 -4.76
C SER A 463 9.94 3.56 -3.64
N ASP A 464 11.12 4.02 -3.99
CA ASP A 464 12.00 4.73 -3.08
C ASP A 464 11.38 6.09 -2.70
N GLN A 465 10.99 6.24 -1.43
CA GLN A 465 10.31 7.44 -0.93
C GLN A 465 10.73 7.77 0.50
N PHE A 466 10.48 9.02 0.89
CA PHE A 466 10.50 9.44 2.28
C PHE A 466 9.38 10.45 2.56
N PHE A 467 8.96 10.53 3.82
CA PHE A 467 7.96 11.48 4.30
C PHE A 467 8.50 12.26 5.48
N VAL A 468 8.12 13.54 5.58
CA VAL A 468 8.44 14.41 6.71
C VAL A 468 7.15 14.81 7.40
N TYR A 469 7.05 14.46 8.69
CA TYR A 469 5.97 14.92 9.55
C TYR A 469 6.28 16.32 10.06
N TYR A 470 5.24 17.12 10.27
CA TYR A 470 5.33 18.44 10.85
C TYR A 470 4.46 18.54 12.09
N ASP A 471 4.90 19.39 13.03
CA ASP A 471 4.12 19.68 14.23
C ASP A 471 2.74 20.24 13.84
N PRO A 472 1.64 19.71 14.38
CA PRO A 472 0.29 20.13 14.00
C PRO A 472 -0.02 21.59 14.37
N GLU A 473 0.66 22.15 15.39
CA GLU A 473 0.49 23.54 15.85
C GLU A 473 1.49 24.50 15.17
N ASP A 474 2.61 23.99 14.64
CA ASP A 474 3.64 24.76 13.95
C ASP A 474 4.18 24.02 12.72
N LEU A 475 3.52 24.17 11.59
CA LEU A 475 3.92 23.55 10.32
C LEU A 475 5.32 23.98 9.81
N SER A 476 5.97 24.96 10.43
CA SER A 476 7.36 25.30 10.11
C SER A 476 8.36 24.33 10.77
N ARG A 477 7.94 23.53 11.76
CA ARG A 477 8.76 22.61 12.54
C ARG A 477 8.58 21.16 12.08
N PRO A 478 9.57 20.56 11.42
CA PRO A 478 9.54 19.14 11.11
C PRO A 478 9.71 18.31 12.39
N SER A 479 8.93 17.23 12.56
CA SER A 479 8.83 16.46 13.81
C SER A 479 9.19 14.99 13.66
N GLY A 480 9.03 14.38 12.50
CA GLY A 480 9.28 12.96 12.28
C GLY A 480 9.59 12.61 10.84
N VAL A 481 9.98 11.36 10.61
CA VAL A 481 10.29 10.82 9.26
C VAL A 481 9.73 9.42 9.09
N ALA A 482 9.34 9.10 7.85
CA ALA A 482 9.09 7.73 7.41
C ALA A 482 9.84 7.47 6.12
N PHE A 483 10.32 6.22 5.95
CA PHE A 483 11.11 5.78 4.81
C PHE A 483 10.43 4.59 4.14
N LEU A 484 10.40 4.59 2.81
CA LEU A 484 9.95 3.47 1.99
C LEU A 484 11.12 2.99 1.14
N SER A 485 11.32 1.68 1.10
CA SER A 485 12.26 1.07 0.16
C SER A 485 11.57 0.87 -1.19
N GLY A 486 12.33 0.80 -2.26
CA GLY A 486 11.87 0.19 -3.50
C GLY A 486 11.56 -1.30 -3.30
N SER A 487 10.87 -1.90 -4.25
CA SER A 487 10.37 -3.28 -4.21
C SER A 487 11.33 -4.29 -4.83
N MET A 488 11.16 -5.57 -4.46
CA MET A 488 11.75 -6.67 -5.24
C MET A 488 10.95 -6.92 -6.53
N THR A 489 9.62 -6.74 -6.50
CA THR A 489 8.81 -6.92 -7.69
C THR A 489 9.09 -5.85 -8.75
N PRO A 490 9.25 -6.26 -10.02
CA PRO A 490 9.38 -5.34 -11.14
C PRO A 490 8.02 -4.78 -11.62
N TYR A 491 6.93 -5.25 -11.05
CA TYR A 491 5.55 -4.82 -11.36
C TYR A 491 5.44 -3.29 -11.38
N SER A 492 4.75 -2.75 -12.36
CA SER A 492 4.60 -1.29 -12.56
C SER A 492 5.91 -0.56 -12.88
N ASP A 493 6.69 -1.13 -13.79
CA ASP A 493 7.88 -0.47 -14.37
C ASP A 493 8.97 -0.13 -13.32
N LYS A 494 9.35 -1.11 -12.48
CA LYS A 494 10.43 -0.97 -11.48
C LYS A 494 11.61 -1.90 -11.79
N ASN A 495 12.81 -1.47 -11.44
CA ASN A 495 13.90 -2.42 -11.26
C ASN A 495 13.83 -3.04 -9.85
N PRO A 496 14.14 -4.33 -9.70
CA PRO A 496 14.27 -4.96 -8.39
C PRO A 496 15.31 -4.24 -7.53
N GLU A 497 14.93 -3.93 -6.27
CA GLU A 497 15.72 -3.10 -5.36
C GLU A 497 15.62 -3.62 -3.91
N TYR A 498 16.68 -3.35 -3.13
CA TYR A 498 16.66 -3.42 -1.67
C TYR A 498 17.49 -2.26 -1.09
N ARG A 499 17.34 -1.99 0.20
CA ARG A 499 18.00 -0.86 0.86
C ARG A 499 18.79 -1.28 2.10
N VAL A 500 19.94 -0.63 2.32
CA VAL A 500 20.73 -0.78 3.53
C VAL A 500 20.86 0.57 4.23
N TYR A 501 20.31 0.68 5.43
CA TYR A 501 20.42 1.88 6.27
C TYR A 501 21.69 1.83 7.12
N THR A 502 22.28 3.01 7.35
CA THR A 502 23.21 3.27 8.42
C THR A 502 22.48 3.94 9.58
N ILE A 503 22.41 3.26 10.71
CA ILE A 503 21.70 3.71 11.91
C ILE A 503 22.71 4.13 12.97
N GLU A 504 22.39 5.17 13.74
CA GLU A 504 23.11 5.63 14.91
C GLU A 504 23.21 4.51 15.95
N GLY A 505 24.43 4.16 16.34
CA GLY A 505 24.70 3.07 17.28
C GLY A 505 24.55 3.48 18.74
N SER A 506 24.84 2.54 19.65
CA SER A 506 24.72 2.74 21.10
C SER A 506 25.88 3.56 21.66
N TYR A 507 25.56 4.70 22.25
CA TYR A 507 26.45 5.54 23.05
C TYR A 507 25.59 6.47 23.93
N PRO A 508 26.13 7.08 25.00
CA PRO A 508 25.36 7.98 25.87
C PRO A 508 24.77 9.16 25.08
N GLY A 509 23.44 9.23 25.03
CA GLY A 509 22.70 10.26 24.30
C GLY A 509 22.32 9.91 22.86
N SER A 510 22.62 8.69 22.39
CA SER A 510 22.18 8.19 21.09
C SER A 510 20.66 8.29 20.93
N GLN A 511 20.23 8.63 19.74
CA GLN A 511 18.81 8.68 19.36
C GLN A 511 18.42 7.53 18.42
N TYR A 512 19.36 6.68 18.00
CA TYR A 512 19.12 5.59 17.05
C TYR A 512 18.46 6.04 15.73
N ARG A 513 18.80 7.23 15.27
CA ARG A 513 18.26 7.81 14.03
C ARG A 513 18.88 7.18 12.79
N VAL A 514 18.16 7.28 11.68
CA VAL A 514 18.72 6.98 10.37
C VAL A 514 19.71 8.08 9.99
N LEU A 515 20.95 7.71 9.75
CA LEU A 515 22.02 8.64 9.36
C LEU A 515 22.18 8.71 7.84
N ASP A 516 22.05 7.58 7.17
CA ASP A 516 22.19 7.46 5.71
C ASP A 516 21.52 6.16 5.22
N HIS A 517 21.39 6.01 3.91
CA HIS A 517 21.09 4.73 3.29
C HIS A 517 21.76 4.56 1.93
N GLU A 518 21.92 3.31 1.53
CA GLU A 518 22.36 2.87 0.22
C GLU A 518 21.23 2.06 -0.43
N ASN A 519 20.85 2.40 -1.66
CA ASN A 519 19.96 1.58 -2.48
C ASN A 519 20.79 0.70 -3.42
N TRP A 520 20.34 -0.55 -3.57
CA TRP A 520 20.99 -1.56 -4.40
C TRP A 520 19.96 -2.16 -5.36
N TYR A 521 20.30 -2.25 -6.63
CA TYR A 521 19.42 -2.71 -7.70
C TYR A 521 20.16 -3.51 -8.75
N TYR A 522 19.44 -4.17 -9.61
CA TYR A 522 19.97 -4.57 -10.92
C TYR A 522 19.05 -4.04 -12.03
N ASN A 523 19.65 -3.72 -13.19
CA ASN A 523 18.87 -3.36 -14.37
C ASN A 523 18.27 -4.63 -14.98
N LEU A 524 16.94 -4.70 -15.02
CA LEU A 524 16.22 -5.89 -15.45
C LEU A 524 16.34 -6.12 -16.95
N THR A 525 16.45 -5.06 -17.77
CA THR A 525 16.74 -5.17 -19.21
C THR A 525 18.09 -5.85 -19.42
N GLU A 526 19.15 -5.34 -18.76
CA GLU A 526 20.50 -5.93 -18.81
C GLU A 526 20.51 -7.40 -18.38
N ALA A 527 19.81 -7.73 -17.29
CA ALA A 527 19.75 -9.09 -16.77
C ALA A 527 19.09 -10.05 -17.77
N ASN A 528 17.96 -9.65 -18.36
CA ASN A 528 17.25 -10.47 -19.33
C ASN A 528 18.01 -10.61 -20.67
N GLU A 529 18.69 -9.56 -21.13
CA GLU A 529 19.53 -9.61 -22.33
C GLU A 529 20.73 -10.57 -22.17
N ASN A 530 21.29 -10.65 -20.97
CA ASN A 530 22.36 -11.60 -20.65
C ASN A 530 21.89 -13.06 -20.51
N GLY A 531 20.58 -13.27 -20.35
CA GLY A 531 19.94 -14.59 -20.31
C GLY A 531 20.09 -15.34 -18.97
N PRO A 532 19.58 -16.58 -18.92
CA PRO A 532 19.42 -17.34 -17.67
C PRO A 532 20.73 -17.83 -17.05
N ASP A 533 21.80 -17.96 -17.86
CA ASP A 533 23.11 -18.49 -17.42
C ASP A 533 23.99 -17.41 -16.77
N VAL A 534 23.56 -16.14 -16.78
CA VAL A 534 24.29 -15.02 -16.21
C VAL A 534 23.46 -14.41 -15.07
N LEU A 535 24.01 -14.39 -13.85
CA LEU A 535 23.34 -13.79 -12.71
C LEU A 535 23.18 -12.28 -12.90
N PRO A 536 22.08 -11.70 -12.37
CA PRO A 536 21.89 -10.25 -12.37
C PRO A 536 23.06 -9.50 -11.75
N ASN A 537 23.44 -8.41 -12.38
CA ASN A 537 24.54 -7.56 -11.92
C ASN A 537 24.05 -6.56 -10.87
N TRP A 538 23.91 -7.03 -9.62
CA TRP A 538 23.58 -6.16 -8.50
C TRP A 538 24.66 -5.10 -8.28
N ARG A 539 24.23 -3.85 -8.14
CA ARG A 539 25.12 -2.72 -7.93
C ARG A 539 24.46 -1.64 -7.07
N LYS A 540 25.27 -0.90 -6.36
CA LYS A 540 24.78 0.25 -5.60
C LYS A 540 24.23 1.30 -6.58
N LEU A 541 22.96 1.68 -6.37
CA LEU A 541 22.29 2.72 -7.15
C LEU A 541 22.82 4.08 -6.73
N TYR A 542 22.76 4.37 -5.42
CA TYR A 542 23.24 5.62 -4.84
C TYR A 542 23.41 5.48 -3.32
N THR A 543 24.08 6.47 -2.72
CA THR A 543 24.12 6.74 -1.29
C THR A 543 23.43 8.08 -1.05
N PHE A 544 22.41 8.15 -0.17
CA PHE A 544 21.49 9.30 -0.09
C PHE A 544 22.22 10.60 0.25
N ASN A 545 23.03 10.62 1.32
CA ASN A 545 23.74 11.84 1.74
C ASN A 545 24.72 12.35 0.67
N GLU A 546 25.39 11.44 -0.04
CA GLU A 546 26.32 11.79 -1.13
C GLU A 546 25.56 12.45 -2.29
N GLU A 547 24.41 11.85 -2.66
CA GLU A 547 23.66 12.24 -3.85
C GLU A 547 22.86 13.52 -3.65
N PHE A 548 22.26 13.70 -2.46
CA PHE A 548 21.41 14.86 -2.16
C PHE A 548 22.09 15.91 -1.27
N GLY A 549 23.33 15.67 -0.84
CA GLY A 549 24.10 16.64 -0.03
C GLY A 549 23.48 16.90 1.34
N THR A 550 22.92 15.88 1.98
CA THR A 550 22.41 15.90 3.36
C THR A 550 23.50 15.45 4.33
N LYS A 551 23.30 15.69 5.63
CA LYS A 551 24.27 15.28 6.68
C LYS A 551 23.76 14.11 7.50
N ALA A 552 22.46 13.91 7.52
CA ALA A 552 21.75 12.82 8.17
C ALA A 552 20.31 12.79 7.62
N LEU A 553 19.56 11.72 7.87
CA LEU A 553 18.18 11.59 7.42
C LEU A 553 17.21 11.88 8.56
N ASN A 554 17.42 13.00 9.24
CA ASN A 554 16.53 13.47 10.29
C ASN A 554 15.49 14.48 9.72
N PRO A 555 14.41 14.78 10.47
CA PRO A 555 13.34 15.65 9.97
C PRO A 555 13.84 17.00 9.45
N THR A 556 14.79 17.63 10.14
CA THR A 556 15.31 18.95 9.78
C THR A 556 16.11 18.92 8.47
N GLU A 557 17.00 17.95 8.29
CA GLU A 557 17.82 17.85 7.07
C GLU A 557 16.95 17.51 5.86
N LEU A 558 15.91 16.67 6.03
CA LEU A 558 14.98 16.33 4.95
C LEU A 558 14.06 17.50 4.58
N ASP A 559 13.57 18.28 5.55
CA ASP A 559 12.83 19.52 5.28
C ASP A 559 13.70 20.55 4.49
N LEU A 560 14.97 20.68 4.85
CA LEU A 560 15.93 21.51 4.10
C LEU A 560 16.16 20.97 2.69
N LEU A 561 16.19 19.65 2.50
CA LEU A 561 16.30 19.03 1.17
C LEU A 561 15.07 19.33 0.32
N ILE A 562 13.85 19.18 0.85
CA ILE A 562 12.59 19.52 0.15
C ILE A 562 12.62 20.97 -0.33
N LYS A 563 13.01 21.90 0.52
CA LYS A 563 13.14 23.33 0.16
C LYS A 563 14.18 23.58 -0.93
N ARG A 564 15.30 22.81 -0.92
CA ARG A 564 16.29 22.85 -2.01
C ARG A 564 15.74 22.27 -3.31
N MET A 565 14.98 21.18 -3.26
CA MET A 565 14.34 20.57 -4.44
C MET A 565 13.41 21.56 -5.15
N ILE A 566 12.64 22.35 -4.41
CA ILE A 566 11.77 23.41 -4.97
C ILE A 566 12.59 24.48 -5.71
N SER A 567 13.75 24.83 -5.21
CA SER A 567 14.61 25.87 -5.79
C SER A 567 15.57 25.34 -6.87
N ASP A 568 15.84 24.04 -6.90
CA ASP A 568 16.72 23.35 -7.84
C ASP A 568 16.04 22.10 -8.42
N PRO A 569 15.32 22.24 -9.55
CA PRO A 569 14.62 21.14 -10.20
C PRO A 569 15.50 19.93 -10.56
N THR A 570 16.82 20.10 -10.68
CA THR A 570 17.73 18.99 -10.98
C THR A 570 17.75 17.93 -9.87
N LEU A 571 17.47 18.33 -8.62
CA LEU A 571 17.34 17.41 -7.49
C LEU A 571 16.06 16.58 -7.57
N ILE A 572 14.94 17.18 -8.05
CA ILE A 572 13.68 16.44 -8.26
C ILE A 572 13.80 15.48 -9.43
N GLU A 573 14.44 15.88 -10.54
CA GLU A 573 14.74 14.99 -11.66
C GLU A 573 15.57 13.78 -11.24
N LYS A 574 16.53 13.99 -10.36
CA LYS A 574 17.34 12.93 -9.78
C LYS A 574 16.48 12.01 -8.89
N TYR A 575 15.65 12.59 -8.02
CA TYR A 575 14.72 11.86 -7.17
C TYR A 575 13.71 11.05 -7.99
N HIS A 576 13.15 11.63 -9.07
CA HIS A 576 12.24 10.94 -9.99
C HIS A 576 12.84 9.64 -10.55
N ARG A 577 14.11 9.67 -10.93
CA ARG A 577 14.79 8.48 -11.45
C ARG A 577 15.01 7.42 -10.37
N PHE A 578 15.40 7.83 -9.17
CA PHE A 578 15.61 6.88 -8.06
C PHE A 578 14.31 6.32 -7.54
N HIS A 579 13.25 7.13 -7.50
CA HIS A 579 11.90 6.68 -7.11
C HIS A 579 11.40 5.48 -7.92
N ALA A 580 11.81 5.34 -9.17
CA ALA A 580 11.51 4.21 -10.04
C ALA A 580 12.68 3.21 -10.16
N SER A 581 13.66 3.27 -9.24
CA SER A 581 14.86 2.40 -9.26
C SER A 581 15.59 2.41 -10.61
N MET A 582 15.62 3.56 -11.32
CA MET A 582 16.21 3.71 -12.65
C MET A 582 15.66 2.74 -13.71
N ALA A 583 14.40 2.32 -13.60
CA ALA A 583 13.80 1.41 -14.57
C ALA A 583 13.62 2.08 -15.93
N ASP A 584 14.10 1.44 -17.00
CA ASP A 584 14.10 1.99 -18.37
C ASP A 584 12.73 2.51 -18.84
N PRO A 585 11.59 1.83 -18.57
CA PRO A 585 10.27 2.32 -18.97
C PRO A 585 9.82 3.60 -18.23
N SER A 586 10.37 3.85 -17.04
CA SER A 586 9.96 4.95 -16.14
C SER A 586 10.86 6.20 -16.23
N LEU A 587 11.86 6.23 -17.10
CA LEU A 587 12.81 7.36 -17.24
C LEU A 587 12.26 8.53 -18.08
N GLY A 588 10.97 8.83 -17.99
CA GLY A 588 10.35 10.01 -18.62
C GLY A 588 10.82 11.33 -18.00
N ILE A 589 10.43 12.44 -18.63
CA ILE A 589 10.66 13.79 -18.08
C ILE A 589 9.62 14.06 -16.99
N CYS A 590 10.08 14.49 -15.80
CA CYS A 590 9.21 14.96 -14.73
C CYS A 590 8.89 16.44 -14.94
N ASP A 591 7.72 16.75 -15.49
CA ASP A 591 7.25 18.12 -15.67
C ASP A 591 6.88 18.80 -14.34
N GLU A 592 6.43 20.06 -14.39
CA GLU A 592 6.13 20.83 -13.19
C GLU A 592 5.03 20.20 -12.32
N ALA A 593 4.02 19.57 -12.93
CA ALA A 593 2.95 18.88 -12.21
C ALA A 593 3.49 17.63 -11.49
N CYS A 594 4.32 16.85 -12.16
CA CYS A 594 5.05 15.71 -11.60
C CYS A 594 5.94 16.14 -10.43
N GLN A 595 6.72 17.23 -10.60
CA GLN A 595 7.61 17.77 -9.55
C GLN A 595 6.82 18.21 -8.32
N ARG A 596 5.71 18.97 -8.53
CA ARG A 596 4.81 19.36 -7.46
C ARG A 596 4.22 18.14 -6.75
N GLY A 597 3.83 17.12 -7.52
CA GLY A 597 3.32 15.86 -6.98
C GLY A 597 4.29 15.18 -6.02
N TYR A 598 5.58 15.13 -6.33
CA TYR A 598 6.60 14.60 -5.42
C TYR A 598 6.74 15.42 -4.15
N ILE A 599 6.84 16.76 -4.26
CA ILE A 599 6.96 17.64 -3.09
C ILE A 599 5.75 17.47 -2.16
N CYS A 600 4.52 17.47 -2.72
CA CYS A 600 3.32 17.31 -1.93
C CYS A 600 3.29 15.95 -1.23
N ARG A 601 3.63 14.87 -1.92
CA ARG A 601 3.67 13.53 -1.34
C ARG A 601 4.67 13.40 -0.18
N MET A 602 5.84 14.03 -0.28
CA MET A 602 6.84 14.02 0.81
C MET A 602 6.35 14.66 2.11
N VAL A 603 5.33 15.50 2.07
CA VAL A 603 4.86 16.28 3.23
C VAL A 603 3.41 15.99 3.63
N GLU A 604 2.66 15.25 2.81
CA GLU A 604 1.32 14.79 3.11
C GLU A 604 1.39 13.52 3.96
N THR A 605 1.31 13.68 5.27
CA THR A 605 1.36 12.58 6.26
C THR A 605 0.01 12.26 6.87
N LEU A 606 -1.04 12.85 6.35
CA LEU A 606 -2.45 12.57 6.63
C LEU A 606 -3.23 12.81 5.35
N GLU A 607 -4.08 11.87 4.99
CA GLU A 607 -4.90 11.91 3.78
C GLU A 607 -5.69 13.21 3.66
N GLY A 608 -5.49 13.92 2.55
CA GLY A 608 -6.16 15.19 2.25
C GLY A 608 -5.66 16.41 3.03
N ASP A 609 -4.62 16.28 3.87
CA ASP A 609 -4.00 17.43 4.53
C ASP A 609 -2.93 18.08 3.65
N LEU A 610 -3.36 18.93 2.73
CA LEU A 610 -2.48 19.60 1.78
C LEU A 610 -1.88 20.92 2.32
N ARG A 611 -2.16 21.32 3.58
CA ARG A 611 -1.71 22.62 4.12
C ARG A 611 -0.21 22.85 3.96
N LYS A 612 0.61 21.84 4.24
CA LYS A 612 2.07 21.97 4.10
C LYS A 612 2.52 21.96 2.63
N CYS A 613 1.87 21.19 1.78
CA CYS A 613 2.11 21.19 0.33
C CYS A 613 1.82 22.60 -0.26
N GLU A 614 0.66 23.18 0.06
CA GLU A 614 0.25 24.48 -0.44
C GLU A 614 1.14 25.64 0.08
N GLU A 615 1.66 25.51 1.31
CA GLU A 615 2.67 26.44 1.84
C GLU A 615 3.97 26.38 1.04
N LEU A 616 4.44 25.18 0.70
CA LEU A 616 5.72 24.98 0.01
C LEU A 616 5.62 25.22 -1.50
N TRP A 617 4.52 24.80 -2.11
CA TRP A 617 4.26 24.94 -3.55
C TRP A 617 2.79 25.30 -3.78
N PRO A 618 2.41 26.58 -3.71
CA PRO A 618 1.03 27.03 -3.91
C PRO A 618 0.45 26.55 -5.25
N PRO A 619 -0.86 26.22 -5.31
CA PRO A 619 -1.52 25.97 -6.58
C PRO A 619 -1.43 27.20 -7.49
N GLN A 620 -1.20 26.97 -8.78
CA GLN A 620 -1.11 28.07 -9.77
C GLN A 620 -2.49 28.59 -10.16
#